data_70758ed48bd8aa4353d27635bef2293f
#
_entry.id   70758ed48bd8aa4353d27635bef2293f
#
_cell.length_a   1.000
_cell.length_b   1.000
_cell.length_c   1.000
_cell.angle_alpha   90.00
_cell.angle_beta   90.00
_cell.angle_gamma   90.00
#
_symmetry.space_group_name_H-M   'P 1'
#
loop_
_entity.id
_entity.type
_entity.pdbx_description
1 polymer ?
#
loop_
_entity_poly.entity_id
_entity_poly.type
_entity_poly.pdbx_seq_one_letter_code
_entity_poly.pdbx_strand_id
1 'polypeptide(L)'
;MSEVRHNESAHRFEAGDAPHLAKLNYRLTPGAVDLLHVEVPEQYQGQGLAGKLASTALNWAREKGLKVIPSCPYVKGYLAKHPEFGDLL
;
A
#
# COMPACT_ATOMS: atom_id res chain seq x y z
N MET A 1 14.40 8.91 7.96
CA MET A 1 13.73 7.65 7.63
C MET A 1 12.24 7.79 7.85
N SER A 2 11.50 7.46 6.86
CA SER A 2 10.06 7.70 6.90
C SER A 2 9.29 6.51 7.42
N GLU A 3 8.36 6.77 8.33
CA GLU A 3 7.39 5.79 8.74
C GLU A 3 6.18 5.87 7.84
N VAL A 4 5.54 4.72 7.62
CA VAL A 4 4.29 4.70 6.89
C VAL A 4 3.16 5.04 7.86
N ARG A 5 2.33 5.99 7.46
CA ARG A 5 1.17 6.43 8.23
C ARG A 5 -0.09 6.07 7.46
N HIS A 6 -1.14 5.73 8.18
CA HIS A 6 -2.43 5.42 7.57
C HIS A 6 -3.34 6.63 7.67
N ASN A 7 -3.61 7.27 6.54
CA ASN A 7 -4.53 8.40 6.47
C ASN A 7 -5.90 7.89 6.03
N GLU A 8 -6.71 7.50 7.01
CA GLU A 8 -7.99 6.87 6.70
C GLU A 8 -8.97 7.81 6.02
N SER A 9 -8.97 9.08 6.41
CA SER A 9 -9.90 10.02 5.79
C SER A 9 -9.60 10.28 4.33
N ALA A 10 -8.35 10.13 3.93
CA ALA A 10 -7.94 10.28 2.53
C ALA A 10 -7.87 8.95 1.80
N HIS A 11 -8.14 7.84 2.49
CA HIS A 11 -8.08 6.49 1.94
C HIS A 11 -6.73 6.20 1.32
N ARG A 12 -5.67 6.40 2.11
CA ARG A 12 -4.33 6.12 1.60
C ARG A 12 -3.35 5.89 2.75
N PHE A 13 -2.25 5.19 2.42
CA PHE A 13 -1.07 5.12 3.27
C PHE A 13 -0.06 6.11 2.75
N GLU A 14 0.68 6.74 3.65
CA GLU A 14 1.60 7.83 3.32
C GLU A 14 2.93 7.64 4.01
N ALA A 15 3.98 8.16 3.38
CA ALA A 15 5.30 8.24 3.99
C ALA A 15 5.99 9.49 3.47
N GLY A 16 6.98 9.97 4.24
CA GLY A 16 7.71 11.17 3.86
C GLY A 16 7.07 12.43 4.39
N ASP A 17 7.50 13.55 3.89
CA ASP A 17 7.09 14.87 4.37
C ASP A 17 6.37 15.64 3.27
N ALA A 18 5.26 16.30 3.68
CA ALA A 18 4.56 17.17 2.75
C ALA A 18 5.51 18.27 2.25
N PRO A 19 5.34 18.75 1.01
CA PRO A 19 4.26 18.40 0.08
C PRO A 19 4.54 17.18 -0.78
N HIS A 20 5.69 16.50 -0.61
CA HIS A 20 6.11 15.41 -1.48
C HIS A 20 5.97 14.09 -0.75
N LEU A 21 4.71 13.61 -0.63
CA LEU A 21 4.45 12.36 0.06
C LEU A 21 4.52 11.18 -0.88
N ALA A 22 5.11 10.08 -0.41
CA ALA A 22 4.93 8.78 -1.03
C ALA A 22 3.56 8.26 -0.58
N LYS A 23 2.80 7.65 -1.49
CA LYS A 23 1.40 7.29 -1.21
C LYS A 23 1.04 5.96 -1.82
N LEU A 24 0.15 5.25 -1.14
CA LEU A 24 -0.58 4.13 -1.70
C LEU A 24 -2.05 4.41 -1.48
N ASN A 25 -2.77 4.69 -2.57
CA ASN A 25 -4.20 5.00 -2.51
C ASN A 25 -5.03 3.73 -2.60
N TYR A 26 -6.15 3.71 -1.87
CA TYR A 26 -7.02 2.54 -1.91
C TYR A 26 -8.48 2.96 -1.92
N ARG A 27 -9.35 1.98 -2.20
CA ARG A 27 -10.80 2.15 -2.12
C ARG A 27 -11.36 0.95 -1.39
N LEU A 28 -12.23 1.23 -0.42
CA LEU A 28 -12.90 0.16 0.31
C LEU A 28 -14.14 -0.30 -0.45
N THR A 29 -14.33 -1.61 -0.49
CA THR A 29 -15.54 -2.24 -0.99
C THR A 29 -16.00 -3.22 0.08
N PRO A 30 -17.24 -3.76 -0.02
CA PRO A 30 -17.67 -4.72 0.97
C PRO A 30 -16.76 -5.94 1.01
N GLY A 31 -16.10 -6.14 2.15
CA GLY A 31 -15.23 -7.28 2.36
C GLY A 31 -13.88 -7.24 1.69
N ALA A 32 -13.53 -6.12 1.01
CA ALA A 32 -12.27 -6.05 0.29
C ALA A 32 -11.72 -4.63 0.26
N VAL A 33 -10.42 -4.52 0.03
CA VAL A 33 -9.77 -3.24 -0.23
C VAL A 33 -9.09 -3.32 -1.59
N ASP A 34 -9.37 -2.32 -2.43
CA ASP A 34 -8.77 -2.23 -3.74
C ASP A 34 -7.57 -1.30 -3.65
N LEU A 35 -6.37 -1.86 -3.81
CA LEU A 35 -5.14 -1.08 -3.78
C LEU A 35 -4.89 -0.52 -5.17
N LEU A 36 -5.11 0.80 -5.30
CA LEU A 36 -5.28 1.44 -6.59
C LEU A 36 -3.98 1.90 -7.22
N HIS A 37 -3.10 2.52 -6.44
CA HIS A 37 -1.97 3.22 -7.03
C HIS A 37 -0.90 3.49 -5.98
N VAL A 38 0.36 3.23 -6.34
CA VAL A 38 1.52 3.57 -5.52
C VAL A 38 2.29 4.67 -6.23
N GLU A 39 2.62 5.72 -5.48
CA GLU A 39 3.34 6.86 -6.03
C GLU A 39 4.47 7.22 -5.07
N VAL A 40 5.72 7.24 -5.56
CA VAL A 40 6.88 7.60 -4.75
C VAL A 40 7.60 8.75 -5.44
N PRO A 41 7.71 9.91 -4.77
CA PRO A 41 8.46 11.04 -5.33
C PRO A 41 9.90 10.65 -5.63
N GLU A 42 10.46 11.32 -6.62
CA GLU A 42 11.80 10.99 -7.09
C GLU A 42 12.83 11.03 -5.98
N GLN A 43 12.73 11.99 -5.08
CA GLN A 43 13.71 12.13 -4.00
C GLN A 43 13.69 10.97 -3.01
N TYR A 44 12.64 10.18 -3.00
CA TYR A 44 12.53 9.02 -2.11
C TYR A 44 12.74 7.69 -2.82
N GLN A 45 12.95 7.70 -4.13
CA GLN A 45 13.11 6.45 -4.86
C GLN A 45 14.42 5.78 -4.46
N GLY A 46 14.43 4.45 -4.51
CA GLY A 46 15.59 3.68 -4.12
C GLY A 46 15.70 3.41 -2.64
N GLN A 47 14.72 3.85 -1.83
CA GLN A 47 14.74 3.67 -0.38
C GLN A 47 13.78 2.59 0.10
N GLY A 48 13.13 1.89 -0.81
CA GLY A 48 12.22 0.81 -0.45
C GLY A 48 10.88 1.27 0.09
N LEU A 49 10.50 2.54 -0.12
CA LEU A 49 9.24 3.04 0.41
C LEU A 49 8.02 2.39 -0.23
N ALA A 50 8.08 2.09 -1.53
CA ALA A 50 6.96 1.43 -2.19
C ALA A 50 6.67 0.08 -1.54
N GLY A 51 7.73 -0.68 -1.22
CA GLY A 51 7.58 -1.96 -0.53
C GLY A 51 7.02 -1.80 0.87
N LYS A 52 7.46 -0.76 1.59
CA LYS A 52 6.92 -0.49 2.93
C LYS A 52 5.46 -0.13 2.88
N LEU A 53 5.06 0.70 1.91
CA LEU A 53 3.66 1.06 1.72
C LEU A 53 2.83 -0.19 1.43
N ALA A 54 3.31 -1.02 0.53
CA ALA A 54 2.59 -2.24 0.16
C ALA A 54 2.46 -3.20 1.34
N SER A 55 3.57 -3.47 2.05
CA SER A 55 3.51 -4.42 3.17
C SER A 55 2.62 -3.90 4.29
N THR A 56 2.67 -2.60 4.56
CA THR A 56 1.83 -2.01 5.59
C THR A 56 0.34 -2.15 5.24
N ALA A 57 -0.01 -1.87 3.99
CA ALA A 57 -1.39 -1.99 3.53
C ALA A 57 -1.86 -3.43 3.57
N LEU A 58 -1.01 -4.37 3.16
CA LEU A 58 -1.39 -5.79 3.15
C LEU A 58 -1.57 -6.34 4.56
N ASN A 59 -0.70 -5.95 5.49
CA ASN A 59 -0.86 -6.36 6.88
C ASN A 59 -2.10 -5.76 7.50
N TRP A 60 -2.40 -4.51 7.18
CA TRP A 60 -3.64 -3.86 7.63
C TRP A 60 -4.87 -4.61 7.13
N ALA A 61 -4.86 -4.99 5.84
CA ALA A 61 -5.98 -5.74 5.28
C ALA A 61 -6.17 -7.08 6.01
N ARG A 62 -5.06 -7.75 6.34
CA ARG A 62 -5.13 -9.00 7.07
C ARG A 62 -5.74 -8.81 8.45
N GLU A 63 -5.33 -7.75 9.15
CA GLU A 63 -5.86 -7.46 10.49
C GLU A 63 -7.35 -7.17 10.46
N LYS A 64 -7.81 -6.55 9.38
CA LYS A 64 -9.24 -6.19 9.24
C LYS A 64 -10.06 -7.29 8.61
N GLY A 65 -9.45 -8.40 8.22
CA GLY A 65 -10.17 -9.49 7.58
C GLY A 65 -10.64 -9.15 6.18
N LEU A 66 -9.94 -8.25 5.49
CA LEU A 66 -10.31 -7.83 4.15
C LEU A 66 -9.53 -8.60 3.11
N LYS A 67 -10.18 -8.91 2.00
CA LYS A 67 -9.48 -9.39 0.81
C LYS A 67 -8.85 -8.20 0.09
N VAL A 68 -7.88 -8.49 -0.76
CA VAL A 68 -7.14 -7.47 -1.50
C VAL A 68 -7.40 -7.61 -2.98
N ILE A 69 -7.75 -6.49 -3.61
CA ILE A 69 -7.86 -6.41 -5.07
C ILE A 69 -6.63 -5.62 -5.52
N PRO A 70 -5.66 -6.26 -6.19
CA PRO A 70 -4.42 -5.59 -6.55
C PRO A 70 -4.53 -4.91 -7.91
N SER A 71 -5.27 -3.81 -7.97
CA SER A 71 -5.39 -3.04 -9.21
C SER A 71 -4.08 -2.37 -9.59
N CYS A 72 -3.26 -2.03 -8.60
CA CYS A 72 -1.96 -1.40 -8.83
C CYS A 72 -0.95 -2.42 -9.35
N PRO A 73 -0.30 -2.16 -10.49
CA PRO A 73 0.71 -3.09 -11.02
C PRO A 73 1.85 -3.36 -10.05
N TYR A 74 2.27 -2.35 -9.29
CA TYR A 74 3.33 -2.55 -8.31
C TYR A 74 2.91 -3.57 -7.24
N VAL A 75 1.69 -3.42 -6.71
CA VAL A 75 1.19 -4.33 -5.69
C VAL A 75 1.06 -5.73 -6.24
N LYS A 76 0.58 -5.85 -7.48
CA LYS A 76 0.48 -7.16 -8.13
C LYS A 76 1.84 -7.85 -8.20
N GLY A 77 2.88 -7.11 -8.60
CA GLY A 77 4.23 -7.64 -8.63
C GLY A 77 4.79 -7.96 -7.27
N TYR A 78 4.45 -7.12 -6.29
CA TYR A 78 4.86 -7.36 -4.90
C TYR A 78 4.28 -8.68 -4.38
N LEU A 79 3.01 -8.92 -4.65
CA LEU A 79 2.35 -10.16 -4.22
C LEU A 79 2.97 -11.38 -4.87
N ALA A 80 3.40 -11.27 -6.12
CA ALA A 80 4.05 -12.37 -6.80
C ALA A 80 5.37 -12.75 -6.14
N LYS A 81 6.05 -11.78 -5.55
CA LYS A 81 7.32 -12.01 -4.86
C LYS A 81 7.17 -12.33 -3.38
N HIS A 82 5.97 -12.15 -2.83
CA HIS A 82 5.71 -12.34 -1.40
C HIS A 82 4.50 -13.26 -1.22
N PRO A 83 4.69 -14.57 -1.46
CA PRO A 83 3.56 -15.51 -1.42
C PRO A 83 2.90 -15.62 -0.06
N GLU A 84 3.55 -15.13 1.00
CA GLU A 84 2.95 -15.12 2.33
C GLU A 84 1.68 -14.29 2.40
N PHE A 85 1.45 -13.40 1.42
CA PHE A 85 0.24 -12.59 1.35
C PHE A 85 -0.80 -13.17 0.38
N GLY A 86 -0.55 -14.35 -0.19
CA GLY A 86 -1.46 -14.92 -1.18
C GLY A 86 -2.85 -15.21 -0.66
N ASP A 87 -2.98 -15.44 0.64
CA ASP A 87 -4.27 -15.71 1.27
C ASP A 87 -5.20 -14.49 1.24
N LEU A 88 -4.69 -13.32 0.92
CA LEU A 88 -5.50 -12.10 0.86
C LEU A 88 -6.22 -11.93 -0.49
N LEU A 89 -5.80 -12.67 -1.49
CA LEU A 89 -6.39 -12.54 -2.83
C LEU A 89 -7.72 -13.26 -2.97
#